data_8a51b908a3e316cc2d3bc3e701773a80
#
_entry.id   8a51b908a3e316cc2d3bc3e701773a80
#
_cell.length_a   1.000
_cell.length_b   1.000
_cell.length_c   1.000
_cell.angle_alpha   90.00
_cell.angle_beta   90.00
_cell.angle_gamma   90.00
#
_symmetry.space_group_name_H-M   'P 1'
#
loop_
_entity.id
_entity.type
_entity.pdbx_description
1 polymer ?
#
loop_
_entity_poly.entity_id
_entity_poly.type
_entity_poly.pdbx_seq_one_letter_code
_entity_poly.pdbx_strand_id
1 'polypeptide(L)'
;MNIEPKKVWVVGHKNPDTDSICAAISYAYLKNQLGERQYVPKRAGAISEETRYVLDYFKVEDPELITDVGAQLKDISIRKTAGISSQISLKKAWETMKKLDVVTLPVTNRLGKLEGVIVTKDIATSYMDVYDNRVLSKARTQYKNIAETLDGNIIAGNEHAYFIRGKVVVGASDPAYLSEYIEADDMVILGPQKEAQIRALESNASCIIVGRGFEVDPEVVQMANKKDCIIITTPYDTFSIARLINQSMPIKEFMTREHLVTFDIDDYVDDVKETMSKIRHRDFPILDENGNYIGMVSRRNLMSMQKKQIILVDHNEKSQAVDNINEAEILEIIDHHRLGSLETISPVYFRNQPLGCTSTIIYQMFGEKNIEIPQHIAGLLLSAILSDTLMFRSPTCTQLDILAAEALAKIAKVDIETHAKNMFKAGSDFKNKTTEEIFYSDFKIFHTDEFDFGVAQISAMSREELDKVAEKLRPFLKEVLGEKRIDMVYVMLTDILEESSKVIFEGHDAGKILADAFEREENENGILLEGIISRKKQLIPTLMNAMAEKV
;
A
#
# COMPACT_ATOMS: atom_id res chain seq x y z
N MET A 1 4.24 17.70 -18.07
CA MET A 1 4.10 16.64 -17.06
C MET A 1 5.31 15.75 -17.21
N ASN A 2 6.26 15.78 -16.27
CA ASN A 2 7.30 14.76 -16.21
C ASN A 2 6.59 13.46 -15.79
N ILE A 3 6.39 12.57 -16.75
CA ILE A 3 5.96 11.20 -16.47
C ILE A 3 7.21 10.53 -15.88
N GLU A 4 7.21 10.27 -14.57
CA GLU A 4 8.24 9.42 -13.98
C GLU A 4 8.27 8.10 -14.78
N PRO A 5 9.45 7.58 -15.16
CA PRO A 5 9.55 6.34 -15.89
C PRO A 5 8.89 5.23 -15.05
N LYS A 6 8.01 4.45 -15.68
CA LYS A 6 7.36 3.31 -15.02
C LYS A 6 8.42 2.38 -14.44
N LYS A 7 8.40 2.20 -13.13
CA LYS A 7 9.28 1.27 -12.43
C LYS A 7 8.78 -0.16 -12.66
N VAL A 8 9.68 -1.04 -13.06
CA VAL A 8 9.43 -2.49 -13.17
C VAL A 8 10.22 -3.18 -12.06
N TRP A 9 9.57 -3.99 -11.26
CA TRP A 9 10.23 -4.71 -10.18
C TRP A 9 10.72 -6.07 -10.66
N VAL A 10 11.96 -6.43 -10.34
CA VAL A 10 12.55 -7.75 -10.60
C VAL A 10 12.63 -8.48 -9.27
N VAL A 11 11.89 -9.58 -9.14
CA VAL A 11 11.64 -10.22 -7.84
C VAL A 11 11.89 -11.73 -7.93
N GLY A 12 12.64 -12.26 -6.97
CA GLY A 12 12.77 -13.69 -6.77
C GLY A 12 11.67 -14.28 -5.87
N HIS A 13 11.84 -15.53 -5.43
CA HIS A 13 10.83 -16.23 -4.62
C HIS A 13 10.81 -15.78 -3.14
N LYS A 14 9.72 -16.13 -2.39
CA LYS A 14 9.44 -15.72 -0.99
C LYS A 14 10.51 -16.11 0.03
N ASN A 15 11.14 -17.27 -0.15
CA ASN A 15 12.24 -17.72 0.70
C ASN A 15 13.53 -17.62 -0.11
N PRO A 16 14.06 -16.40 -0.34
CA PRO A 16 15.09 -16.19 -1.32
C PRO A 16 16.41 -16.83 -0.88
N ASP A 17 16.95 -17.65 -1.73
CA ASP A 17 18.32 -18.14 -1.66
C ASP A 17 19.29 -17.21 -2.39
N THR A 18 20.51 -17.64 -2.57
CA THR A 18 21.55 -16.82 -3.20
C THR A 18 21.26 -16.59 -4.69
N ASP A 19 20.69 -17.58 -5.42
CA ASP A 19 20.32 -17.38 -6.82
C ASP A 19 19.16 -16.39 -6.96
N SER A 20 18.11 -16.54 -6.17
CA SER A 20 16.94 -15.68 -6.18
C SER A 20 17.29 -14.18 -6.04
N ILE A 21 18.20 -13.84 -5.12
CA ILE A 21 18.64 -12.46 -4.88
C ILE A 21 19.60 -11.98 -5.97
N CYS A 22 20.63 -12.78 -6.28
CA CYS A 22 21.65 -12.41 -7.26
C CYS A 22 21.07 -12.31 -8.68
N ALA A 23 20.15 -13.21 -9.05
CA ALA A 23 19.43 -13.15 -10.30
C ALA A 23 18.58 -11.87 -10.43
N ALA A 24 17.85 -11.50 -9.36
CA ALA A 24 17.05 -10.28 -9.37
C ALA A 24 17.91 -9.03 -9.61
N ILE A 25 19.03 -8.90 -8.91
CA ILE A 25 19.96 -7.77 -9.06
C ILE A 25 20.58 -7.75 -10.45
N SER A 26 21.10 -8.90 -10.89
CA SER A 26 21.83 -9.01 -12.17
C SER A 26 20.91 -8.82 -13.37
N TYR A 27 19.68 -9.33 -13.30
CA TYR A 27 18.70 -9.13 -14.38
C TYR A 27 18.20 -7.68 -14.44
N ALA A 28 17.93 -7.06 -13.30
CA ALA A 28 17.61 -5.64 -13.23
C ALA A 28 18.73 -4.77 -13.84
N TYR A 29 19.99 -5.10 -13.54
CA TYR A 29 21.14 -4.43 -14.14
C TYR A 29 21.14 -4.59 -15.68
N LEU A 30 21.03 -5.82 -16.18
CA LEU A 30 20.98 -6.09 -17.64
C LEU A 30 19.88 -5.28 -18.32
N LYS A 31 18.67 -5.28 -17.77
CA LYS A 31 17.51 -4.56 -18.33
C LYS A 31 17.71 -3.04 -18.31
N ASN A 32 18.35 -2.50 -17.28
CA ASN A 32 18.66 -1.06 -17.21
C ASN A 32 19.68 -0.62 -18.27
N GLN A 33 20.60 -1.51 -18.68
CA GLN A 33 21.54 -1.21 -19.77
C GLN A 33 20.83 -1.16 -21.14
N LEU A 34 19.67 -1.79 -21.29
CA LEU A 34 18.86 -1.77 -22.52
C LEU A 34 17.97 -0.53 -22.63
N GLY A 35 17.77 0.25 -21.57
CA GLY A 35 17.45 1.68 -21.63
C GLY A 35 15.98 2.11 -21.80
N GLU A 36 14.97 1.24 -21.78
CA GLU A 36 13.58 1.64 -22.03
C GLU A 36 12.75 2.00 -20.77
N ARG A 37 13.12 1.46 -19.62
CA ARG A 37 12.38 1.59 -18.34
C ARG A 37 13.36 1.57 -17.18
N GLN A 38 12.88 1.90 -15.97
CA GLN A 38 13.65 1.72 -14.75
C GLN A 38 13.31 0.36 -14.13
N TYR A 39 14.29 -0.55 -14.08
CA TYR A 39 14.17 -1.86 -13.44
C TYR A 39 14.82 -1.83 -12.07
N VAL A 40 14.06 -2.24 -11.04
CA VAL A 40 14.49 -2.17 -9.64
C VAL A 40 14.44 -3.57 -9.04
N PRO A 41 15.59 -4.11 -8.55
CA PRO A 41 15.58 -5.39 -7.88
C PRO A 41 14.86 -5.27 -6.53
N LYS A 42 14.07 -6.29 -6.19
CA LYS A 42 13.36 -6.42 -4.92
C LYS A 42 13.58 -7.83 -4.37
N ARG A 43 13.49 -8.00 -3.06
CA ARG A 43 13.50 -9.31 -2.41
C ARG A 43 12.14 -9.61 -1.79
N ALA A 44 11.74 -10.85 -1.85
CA ALA A 44 10.45 -11.28 -1.32
C ALA A 44 10.53 -11.88 0.11
N GLY A 45 11.71 -11.94 0.68
CA GLY A 45 11.95 -12.48 2.03
C GLY A 45 13.25 -12.02 2.66
N ALA A 46 13.62 -12.65 3.76
CA ALA A 46 14.88 -12.38 4.47
C ALA A 46 16.09 -12.86 3.65
N ILE A 47 17.20 -12.15 3.77
CA ILE A 47 18.48 -12.51 3.13
C ILE A 47 19.17 -13.53 4.02
N SER A 48 19.61 -14.66 3.45
CA SER A 48 20.39 -15.67 4.14
C SER A 48 21.82 -15.17 4.45
N GLU A 49 22.50 -15.78 5.43
CA GLU A 49 23.87 -15.40 5.75
C GLU A 49 24.84 -15.67 4.59
N GLU A 50 24.58 -16.70 3.80
CA GLU A 50 25.31 -16.98 2.58
C GLU A 50 25.17 -15.83 1.57
N THR A 51 23.94 -15.42 1.30
CA THR A 51 23.65 -14.30 0.41
C THR A 51 24.21 -12.98 0.97
N ARG A 52 24.13 -12.78 2.29
CA ARG A 52 24.70 -11.62 2.97
C ARG A 52 26.20 -11.52 2.72
N TYR A 53 26.91 -12.65 2.93
CA TYR A 53 28.34 -12.71 2.63
C TYR A 53 28.65 -12.31 1.19
N VAL A 54 27.85 -12.77 0.22
CA VAL A 54 28.04 -12.47 -1.20
C VAL A 54 27.84 -10.98 -1.48
N LEU A 55 26.76 -10.40 -0.99
CA LEU A 55 26.46 -8.97 -1.18
C LEU A 55 27.55 -8.08 -0.56
N ASP A 56 27.98 -8.38 0.66
CA ASP A 56 29.03 -7.63 1.36
C ASP A 56 30.39 -7.75 0.64
N TYR A 57 30.74 -8.95 0.19
CA TYR A 57 32.00 -9.21 -0.51
C TYR A 57 32.11 -8.40 -1.80
N PHE A 58 31.02 -8.33 -2.58
CA PHE A 58 30.97 -7.56 -3.83
C PHE A 58 30.48 -6.13 -3.65
N LYS A 59 30.20 -5.68 -2.42
CA LYS A 59 29.76 -4.31 -2.06
C LYS A 59 28.49 -3.90 -2.80
N VAL A 60 27.54 -4.78 -2.83
CA VAL A 60 26.20 -4.55 -3.43
C VAL A 60 25.18 -4.35 -2.31
N GLU A 61 24.36 -3.32 -2.44
CA GLU A 61 23.31 -3.01 -1.47
C GLU A 61 22.18 -4.06 -1.52
N ASP A 62 21.56 -4.30 -0.36
CA ASP A 62 20.40 -5.16 -0.25
C ASP A 62 19.25 -4.66 -1.10
N PRO A 63 18.60 -5.53 -1.88
CA PRO A 63 17.31 -5.19 -2.47
C PRO A 63 16.27 -4.89 -1.39
N GLU A 64 15.44 -3.88 -1.63
CA GLU A 64 14.34 -3.54 -0.73
C GLU A 64 13.35 -4.70 -0.62
N LEU A 65 12.88 -4.95 0.62
CA LEU A 65 11.90 -6.00 0.89
C LEU A 65 10.53 -5.61 0.32
N ILE A 66 9.90 -6.56 -0.34
CA ILE A 66 8.51 -6.49 -0.75
C ILE A 66 7.81 -7.81 -0.44
N THR A 67 6.72 -7.74 0.31
CA THR A 67 5.92 -8.93 0.66
C THR A 67 4.62 -9.02 -0.11
N ASP A 68 4.14 -7.90 -0.63
CA ASP A 68 2.85 -7.77 -1.28
C ASP A 68 2.94 -6.83 -2.49
N VAL A 69 2.33 -7.23 -3.60
CA VAL A 69 2.29 -6.45 -4.84
C VAL A 69 0.90 -5.92 -5.17
N GLY A 70 -0.05 -6.11 -4.28
CA GLY A 70 -1.39 -5.53 -4.39
C GLY A 70 -1.31 -4.01 -4.57
N ALA A 71 -2.22 -3.48 -5.35
CA ALA A 71 -2.29 -2.04 -5.56
C ALA A 71 -2.78 -1.32 -4.30
N GLN A 72 -2.14 -0.22 -3.96
CA GLN A 72 -2.50 0.65 -2.84
C GLN A 72 -3.04 1.99 -3.37
N LEU A 73 -3.74 2.76 -2.53
CA LEU A 73 -4.28 4.05 -2.93
C LEU A 73 -3.21 5.05 -3.40
N LYS A 74 -1.97 4.91 -2.92
CA LYS A 74 -0.82 5.71 -3.41
C LYS A 74 -0.45 5.43 -4.87
N ASP A 75 -0.85 4.27 -5.40
CA ASP A 75 -0.55 3.85 -6.77
C ASP A 75 -1.59 4.36 -7.77
N ILE A 76 -2.68 4.99 -7.30
CA ILE A 76 -3.76 5.51 -8.14
C ILE A 76 -3.79 7.03 -8.18
N SER A 77 -4.41 7.58 -9.23
CA SER A 77 -4.65 9.03 -9.33
C SER A 77 -5.81 9.44 -8.44
N ILE A 78 -5.53 10.06 -7.30
CA ILE A 78 -6.52 10.63 -6.40
C ILE A 78 -6.85 12.08 -6.79
N ARG A 79 -8.08 12.53 -6.49
CA ARG A 79 -8.47 13.92 -6.72
C ARG A 79 -7.99 14.82 -5.58
N LYS A 80 -7.05 15.73 -5.88
CA LYS A 80 -6.52 16.71 -4.90
C LYS A 80 -7.46 17.91 -4.76
N THR A 81 -8.61 17.73 -4.11
CA THR A 81 -9.53 18.83 -3.76
C THR A 81 -9.04 19.47 -2.47
N ALA A 82 -8.83 20.80 -2.48
CA ALA A 82 -8.42 21.50 -1.26
C ALA A 82 -9.54 21.45 -0.20
N GLY A 83 -9.15 21.29 1.06
CA GLY A 83 -10.06 21.37 2.20
C GLY A 83 -10.61 22.79 2.37
N ILE A 84 -11.86 22.88 2.76
CA ILE A 84 -12.53 24.15 3.03
C ILE A 84 -12.76 24.34 4.54
N SER A 85 -12.86 25.60 4.98
CA SER A 85 -13.17 25.90 6.38
C SER A 85 -14.63 25.62 6.71
N SER A 86 -14.89 25.06 7.89
CA SER A 86 -16.22 24.81 8.44
C SER A 86 -17.04 26.11 8.66
N GLN A 87 -16.38 27.27 8.63
CA GLN A 87 -17.03 28.57 8.88
C GLN A 87 -17.57 29.26 7.61
N ILE A 88 -17.29 28.76 6.41
CA ILE A 88 -17.83 29.36 5.18
C ILE A 88 -19.34 29.14 5.09
N SER A 89 -20.01 30.04 4.33
CA SER A 89 -21.44 29.95 4.13
C SER A 89 -21.85 28.80 3.20
N LEU A 90 -23.09 28.33 3.31
CA LEU A 90 -23.69 27.37 2.38
C LEU A 90 -23.61 27.85 0.92
N LYS A 91 -23.88 29.19 0.67
CA LYS A 91 -23.72 29.79 -0.67
C LYS A 91 -22.31 29.59 -1.20
N LYS A 92 -21.30 29.88 -0.38
CA LYS A 92 -19.88 29.74 -0.75
C LYS A 92 -19.48 28.29 -1.03
N ALA A 93 -19.97 27.37 -0.20
CA ALA A 93 -19.73 25.94 -0.41
C ALA A 93 -20.35 25.45 -1.72
N TRP A 94 -21.59 25.85 -2.01
CA TRP A 94 -22.29 25.55 -3.27
C TRP A 94 -21.56 26.10 -4.50
N GLU A 95 -21.11 27.35 -4.45
CA GLU A 95 -20.33 27.97 -5.52
C GLU A 95 -19.01 27.25 -5.75
N THR A 96 -18.36 26.81 -4.65
CA THR A 96 -17.13 26.02 -4.72
C THR A 96 -17.38 24.66 -5.36
N MET A 97 -18.45 23.96 -4.99
CA MET A 97 -18.85 22.70 -5.63
C MET A 97 -19.07 22.85 -7.13
N LYS A 98 -19.80 23.93 -7.54
CA LYS A 98 -20.02 24.21 -8.97
C LYS A 98 -18.73 24.52 -9.71
N LYS A 99 -17.88 25.36 -9.13
CA LYS A 99 -16.58 25.75 -9.73
C LYS A 99 -15.65 24.55 -9.94
N LEU A 100 -15.62 23.61 -8.98
CA LEU A 100 -14.76 22.44 -9.02
C LEU A 100 -15.42 21.23 -9.69
N ASP A 101 -16.68 21.34 -10.09
CA ASP A 101 -17.50 20.23 -10.63
C ASP A 101 -17.49 18.99 -9.71
N VAL A 102 -17.76 19.21 -8.42
CA VAL A 102 -17.77 18.17 -7.40
C VAL A 102 -19.07 18.19 -6.60
N VAL A 103 -19.46 17.04 -6.05
CA VAL A 103 -20.65 16.88 -5.21
C VAL A 103 -20.32 16.72 -3.73
N THR A 104 -19.03 16.64 -3.40
CA THR A 104 -18.52 16.48 -2.05
C THR A 104 -17.33 17.40 -1.84
N LEU A 105 -17.33 18.18 -0.77
CA LEU A 105 -16.17 18.96 -0.33
C LEU A 105 -15.68 18.46 1.02
N PRO A 106 -14.36 18.25 1.16
CA PRO A 106 -13.73 17.98 2.44
C PRO A 106 -13.67 19.26 3.27
N VAL A 107 -13.98 19.14 4.55
CA VAL A 107 -13.89 20.24 5.52
C VAL A 107 -12.69 19.98 6.43
N THR A 108 -11.75 20.92 6.46
CA THR A 108 -10.50 20.76 7.23
C THR A 108 -10.29 21.95 8.18
N ASN A 109 -9.56 21.68 9.26
CA ASN A 109 -9.08 22.74 10.13
C ASN A 109 -7.81 23.42 9.56
N ARG A 110 -7.30 24.43 10.28
CA ARG A 110 -6.08 25.16 9.87
C ARG A 110 -4.82 24.31 9.85
N LEU A 111 -4.82 23.14 10.50
CA LEU A 111 -3.70 22.19 10.56
C LEU A 111 -3.80 21.10 9.48
N GLY A 112 -4.78 21.19 8.57
CA GLY A 112 -4.99 20.18 7.52
C GLY A 112 -5.71 18.91 7.97
N LYS A 113 -6.16 18.83 9.23
CA LYS A 113 -6.94 17.68 9.73
C LYS A 113 -8.36 17.74 9.21
N LEU A 114 -8.91 16.59 8.80
CA LEU A 114 -10.29 16.45 8.38
C LEU A 114 -11.24 16.67 9.57
N GLU A 115 -12.18 17.61 9.43
CA GLU A 115 -13.25 17.88 10.40
C GLU A 115 -14.59 17.26 9.96
N GLY A 116 -14.77 17.01 8.70
CA GLY A 116 -15.99 16.47 8.13
C GLY A 116 -16.03 16.55 6.62
N VAL A 117 -17.19 16.20 6.08
CA VAL A 117 -17.50 16.39 4.65
C VAL A 117 -18.87 17.05 4.50
N ILE A 118 -19.03 17.87 3.47
CA ILE A 118 -20.33 18.40 3.07
C ILE A 118 -20.66 17.95 1.65
N VAL A 119 -21.87 17.44 1.45
CA VAL A 119 -22.34 16.96 0.16
C VAL A 119 -23.50 17.79 -0.36
N THR A 120 -23.77 17.72 -1.65
CA THR A 120 -24.90 18.44 -2.29
C THR A 120 -26.24 18.17 -1.60
N LYS A 121 -26.46 16.97 -1.07
CA LYS A 121 -27.66 16.60 -0.32
C LYS A 121 -27.83 17.46 0.94
N ASP A 122 -26.73 17.71 1.67
CA ASP A 122 -26.78 18.50 2.91
C ASP A 122 -27.20 19.94 2.62
N ILE A 123 -26.69 20.51 1.50
CA ILE A 123 -27.10 21.85 1.04
C ILE A 123 -28.59 21.88 0.62
N ALA A 124 -29.03 20.84 -0.08
CA ALA A 124 -30.46 20.75 -0.48
C ALA A 124 -31.36 20.60 0.75
N THR A 125 -30.99 19.75 1.70
CA THR A 125 -31.74 19.55 2.95
C THR A 125 -31.80 20.87 3.76
N SER A 126 -30.65 21.56 3.90
CA SER A 126 -30.61 22.85 4.62
C SER A 126 -31.51 23.92 4.02
N TYR A 127 -31.76 23.87 2.71
CA TYR A 127 -32.65 24.81 2.02
C TYR A 127 -34.13 24.43 2.18
N MET A 128 -34.46 23.14 2.21
CA MET A 128 -35.84 22.64 2.25
C MET A 128 -36.42 22.60 3.66
N ASP A 129 -35.57 22.34 4.68
CA ASP A 129 -36.04 22.07 6.05
C ASP A 129 -35.99 23.30 6.97
N VAL A 130 -35.68 24.50 6.44
CA VAL A 130 -35.60 25.72 7.26
C VAL A 130 -36.97 26.42 7.29
N TYR A 131 -37.67 26.30 8.42
CA TYR A 131 -38.95 26.93 8.70
C TYR A 131 -38.91 27.92 9.87
N ASP A 132 -37.75 28.04 10.57
CA ASP A 132 -37.58 28.86 11.77
C ASP A 132 -36.78 30.13 11.44
N ASN A 133 -37.36 31.31 11.73
CA ASN A 133 -36.67 32.59 11.55
C ASN A 133 -35.51 32.86 12.54
N ARG A 134 -35.30 31.98 13.50
CA ARG A 134 -34.17 32.01 14.45
C ARG A 134 -32.99 31.11 14.01
N VAL A 135 -33.06 30.46 12.86
CA VAL A 135 -32.06 29.51 12.42
C VAL A 135 -30.65 30.12 12.28
N LEU A 136 -30.55 31.38 11.83
CA LEU A 136 -29.28 32.07 11.68
C LEU A 136 -28.60 32.33 13.02
N SER A 137 -29.36 32.73 14.06
CA SER A 137 -28.79 32.94 15.39
C SER A 137 -28.43 31.63 16.08
N LYS A 138 -29.21 30.56 15.92
CA LYS A 138 -28.89 29.21 16.38
C LYS A 138 -27.61 28.69 15.73
N ALA A 139 -27.42 28.92 14.42
CA ALA A 139 -26.24 28.58 13.67
C ALA A 139 -25.02 29.47 13.99
N ARG A 140 -25.19 30.49 14.82
CA ARG A 140 -24.17 31.50 15.15
C ARG A 140 -23.50 32.03 13.87
N THR A 141 -24.34 32.57 12.97
CA THR A 141 -23.93 33.04 11.64
C THR A 141 -23.09 34.31 11.77
N GLN A 142 -21.94 34.36 11.11
CA GLN A 142 -21.09 35.55 11.08
C GLN A 142 -21.68 36.61 10.19
N TYR A 143 -21.66 37.89 10.57
CA TYR A 143 -22.22 38.98 9.74
C TYR A 143 -21.49 39.12 8.40
N LYS A 144 -20.21 38.81 8.34
CA LYS A 144 -19.46 38.71 7.10
C LYS A 144 -20.08 37.71 6.11
N ASN A 145 -20.48 36.53 6.59
CA ASN A 145 -21.15 35.52 5.74
C ASN A 145 -22.50 36.05 5.22
N ILE A 146 -23.23 36.82 6.04
CA ILE A 146 -24.51 37.43 5.64
C ILE A 146 -24.29 38.47 4.54
N ALA A 147 -23.33 39.39 4.74
CA ALA A 147 -22.97 40.39 3.75
C ALA A 147 -22.49 39.74 2.43
N GLU A 148 -21.55 38.79 2.49
CA GLU A 148 -21.09 38.08 1.29
C GLU A 148 -22.21 37.31 0.57
N THR A 149 -23.13 36.71 1.33
CA THR A 149 -24.27 35.98 0.74
C THR A 149 -25.26 36.91 0.02
N LEU A 150 -25.43 38.11 0.53
CA LEU A 150 -26.33 39.11 -0.02
C LEU A 150 -25.63 40.08 -0.99
N ASP A 151 -24.39 39.79 -1.42
CA ASP A 151 -23.56 40.66 -2.25
C ASP A 151 -23.56 42.11 -1.71
N GLY A 152 -23.54 42.24 -0.37
CA GLY A 152 -23.72 43.47 0.37
C GLY A 152 -22.44 44.00 1.02
N ASN A 153 -22.50 45.24 1.51
CA ASN A 153 -21.45 45.90 2.23
C ASN A 153 -21.84 46.19 3.69
N ILE A 154 -20.97 45.92 4.63
CA ILE A 154 -21.13 46.32 6.02
C ILE A 154 -20.67 47.79 6.15
N ILE A 155 -21.58 48.68 6.50
CA ILE A 155 -21.31 50.11 6.63
C ILE A 155 -21.25 50.59 8.08
N ALA A 156 -21.70 49.78 9.05
CA ALA A 156 -21.59 50.04 10.46
C ALA A 156 -21.36 48.72 11.21
N GLY A 157 -20.59 48.74 12.30
CA GLY A 157 -20.36 47.64 13.19
C GLY A 157 -19.19 46.69 12.76
N ASN A 158 -19.00 45.59 13.51
CA ASN A 158 -17.90 44.65 13.32
C ASN A 158 -18.32 43.47 12.42
N GLU A 159 -17.73 43.34 11.23
CA GLU A 159 -18.00 42.23 10.29
C GLU A 159 -17.70 40.84 10.82
N HIS A 160 -16.77 40.75 11.75
CA HIS A 160 -16.35 39.46 12.36
C HIS A 160 -17.20 39.01 13.53
N ALA A 161 -18.17 39.86 13.97
CA ALA A 161 -19.12 39.47 14.99
C ALA A 161 -20.14 38.45 14.47
N TYR A 162 -20.83 37.79 15.40
CA TYR A 162 -21.75 36.71 15.11
C TYR A 162 -23.18 37.10 15.51
N PHE A 163 -24.16 36.75 14.69
CA PHE A 163 -25.56 36.79 15.04
C PHE A 163 -25.87 35.57 15.93
N ILE A 164 -26.06 35.78 17.23
CA ILE A 164 -26.17 34.71 18.23
C ILE A 164 -27.52 34.70 18.97
N ARG A 165 -28.34 35.74 18.83
CA ARG A 165 -29.64 35.90 19.45
C ARG A 165 -30.59 36.63 18.50
N GLY A 166 -31.88 36.53 18.75
CA GLY A 166 -32.90 37.17 17.97
C GLY A 166 -33.38 36.34 16.76
N LYS A 167 -34.32 36.89 16.04
CA LYS A 167 -34.94 36.35 14.82
C LYS A 167 -34.73 37.29 13.64
N VAL A 168 -34.91 36.77 12.42
CA VAL A 168 -34.94 37.60 11.22
C VAL A 168 -36.36 38.10 11.01
N VAL A 169 -36.52 39.42 10.89
CA VAL A 169 -37.80 40.11 10.74
C VAL A 169 -37.80 40.95 9.47
N VAL A 170 -38.91 40.93 8.73
CA VAL A 170 -39.11 41.82 7.59
C VAL A 170 -39.94 43.02 8.07
N GLY A 171 -39.34 44.21 8.07
CA GLY A 171 -39.99 45.45 8.48
C GLY A 171 -40.75 46.09 7.31
N ALA A 172 -41.86 45.46 6.92
CA ALA A 172 -42.73 45.94 5.82
C ALA A 172 -43.92 46.79 6.27
N SER A 173 -44.06 46.98 7.58
CA SER A 173 -45.18 47.78 8.14
C SER A 173 -44.82 49.26 8.24
N ASP A 174 -45.84 50.08 8.52
CA ASP A 174 -45.64 51.49 8.86
C ASP A 174 -44.65 51.63 10.01
N PRO A 175 -43.67 52.55 9.97
CA PRO A 175 -42.70 52.77 11.00
C PRO A 175 -43.24 52.88 12.43
N ALA A 176 -44.46 53.40 12.56
CA ALA A 176 -45.17 53.58 13.84
C ALA A 176 -45.44 52.24 14.57
N TYR A 177 -45.61 51.12 13.82
CA TYR A 177 -45.95 49.81 14.37
C TYR A 177 -44.71 48.86 14.46
N LEU A 178 -43.56 49.27 13.94
CA LEU A 178 -42.37 48.41 13.92
C LEU A 178 -41.92 47.96 15.32
N SER A 179 -42.05 48.83 16.30
CA SER A 179 -41.70 48.54 17.70
C SER A 179 -42.59 47.47 18.38
N GLU A 180 -43.72 47.10 17.79
CA GLU A 180 -44.65 46.11 18.32
C GLU A 180 -44.14 44.67 18.10
N TYR A 181 -43.32 44.44 17.06
CA TYR A 181 -42.86 43.09 16.69
C TYR A 181 -41.35 42.94 16.53
N ILE A 182 -40.59 44.04 16.59
CA ILE A 182 -39.12 43.98 16.68
C ILE A 182 -38.74 43.85 18.15
N GLU A 183 -38.02 42.75 18.45
CA GLU A 183 -37.45 42.49 19.78
C GLU A 183 -35.98 42.89 19.81
N ALA A 184 -35.42 43.03 20.99
CA ALA A 184 -33.98 43.22 21.14
C ALA A 184 -33.18 42.04 20.53
N ASP A 185 -32.05 42.35 19.95
CA ASP A 185 -31.17 41.41 19.24
C ASP A 185 -31.69 40.92 17.88
N ASP A 186 -32.90 41.35 17.42
CA ASP A 186 -33.42 40.94 16.11
C ASP A 186 -32.59 41.49 14.95
N MET A 187 -32.59 40.77 13.83
CA MET A 187 -32.09 41.21 12.53
C MET A 187 -33.26 41.69 11.68
N VAL A 188 -33.23 42.94 11.25
CA VAL A 188 -34.38 43.55 10.59
C VAL A 188 -34.06 43.92 9.14
N ILE A 189 -34.86 43.42 8.19
CA ILE A 189 -34.77 43.76 6.76
C ILE A 189 -35.67 44.96 6.50
N LEU A 190 -35.08 46.08 6.05
CA LEU A 190 -35.75 47.34 5.85
C LEU A 190 -35.50 47.93 4.45
N GLY A 191 -36.34 48.93 4.09
CA GLY A 191 -36.14 49.81 2.95
C GLY A 191 -35.36 51.09 3.30
N PRO A 192 -35.44 52.13 2.45
CA PRO A 192 -34.71 53.39 2.61
C PRO A 192 -35.28 54.34 3.65
N GLN A 193 -36.41 54.00 4.28
CA GLN A 193 -37.13 54.88 5.21
C GLN A 193 -36.30 55.07 6.49
N LYS A 194 -35.73 56.29 6.68
CA LYS A 194 -34.94 56.68 7.83
C LYS A 194 -35.64 56.41 9.15
N GLU A 195 -36.91 56.74 9.24
CA GLU A 195 -37.72 56.55 10.45
C GLU A 195 -37.84 55.08 10.85
N ALA A 196 -38.03 54.19 9.87
CA ALA A 196 -38.05 52.74 10.13
C ALA A 196 -36.69 52.23 10.67
N GLN A 197 -35.58 52.72 10.11
CA GLN A 197 -34.23 52.37 10.54
C GLN A 197 -33.96 52.87 11.98
N ILE A 198 -34.38 54.10 12.30
CA ILE A 198 -34.26 54.65 13.67
C ILE A 198 -35.10 53.82 14.66
N ARG A 199 -36.34 53.45 14.31
CA ARG A 199 -37.19 52.63 15.17
C ARG A 199 -36.59 51.25 15.45
N ALA A 200 -36.00 50.62 14.45
CA ALA A 200 -35.30 49.34 14.65
C ALA A 200 -34.09 49.52 15.61
N LEU A 201 -33.34 50.61 15.51
CA LEU A 201 -32.25 50.93 16.45
C LEU A 201 -32.76 51.20 17.86
N GLU A 202 -33.89 51.95 18.00
CA GLU A 202 -34.53 52.20 19.29
C GLU A 202 -35.00 50.91 19.97
N SER A 203 -35.47 49.92 19.20
CA SER A 203 -35.84 48.57 19.66
C SER A 203 -34.64 47.67 19.96
N ASN A 204 -33.40 48.17 19.86
CA ASN A 204 -32.17 47.46 20.08
C ASN A 204 -31.97 46.27 19.13
N ALA A 205 -32.32 46.41 17.85
CA ALA A 205 -32.00 45.46 16.83
C ALA A 205 -30.46 45.27 16.74
N SER A 206 -30.00 44.03 16.58
CA SER A 206 -28.56 43.70 16.43
C SER A 206 -28.04 43.95 15.01
N CYS A 207 -28.94 43.90 14.02
CA CYS A 207 -28.58 44.13 12.63
C CYS A 207 -29.75 44.74 11.82
N ILE A 208 -29.42 45.67 10.94
CA ILE A 208 -30.34 46.22 9.94
C ILE A 208 -29.79 45.89 8.55
N ILE A 209 -30.60 45.28 7.69
CA ILE A 209 -30.28 45.04 6.28
C ILE A 209 -31.09 45.96 5.41
N VAL A 210 -30.43 46.86 4.67
CA VAL A 210 -31.06 47.82 3.77
C VAL A 210 -30.95 47.34 2.32
N GLY A 211 -32.10 47.05 1.71
CA GLY A 211 -32.15 46.50 0.35
C GLY A 211 -32.08 47.56 -0.76
N ARG A 212 -31.98 47.06 -2.02
CA ARG A 212 -31.99 47.85 -3.26
C ARG A 212 -30.86 48.87 -3.44
N GLY A 213 -29.75 48.70 -2.71
CA GLY A 213 -28.59 49.56 -2.81
C GLY A 213 -28.82 51.00 -2.33
N PHE A 214 -29.87 51.24 -1.53
CA PHE A 214 -30.13 52.57 -0.98
C PHE A 214 -29.01 52.99 0.00
N GLU A 215 -28.66 54.25 -0.06
CA GLU A 215 -27.76 54.86 0.90
C GLU A 215 -28.45 55.00 2.26
N VAL A 216 -27.68 54.86 3.34
CA VAL A 216 -28.14 55.02 4.71
C VAL A 216 -27.70 56.38 5.22
N ASP A 217 -28.62 57.10 5.87
CA ASP A 217 -28.36 58.42 6.42
C ASP A 217 -27.22 58.38 7.43
N PRO A 218 -26.24 59.30 7.38
CA PRO A 218 -25.12 59.35 8.30
C PRO A 218 -25.51 59.38 9.80
N GLU A 219 -26.65 59.96 10.14
CA GLU A 219 -27.16 59.97 11.52
C GLU A 219 -27.53 58.56 11.99
N VAL A 220 -28.15 57.76 11.09
CA VAL A 220 -28.48 56.34 11.37
C VAL A 220 -27.22 55.53 11.55
N VAL A 221 -26.18 55.73 10.73
CA VAL A 221 -24.87 55.05 10.85
C VAL A 221 -24.21 55.40 12.19
N GLN A 222 -24.23 56.67 12.60
CA GLN A 222 -23.69 57.09 13.89
C GLN A 222 -24.44 56.46 15.07
N MET A 223 -25.78 56.42 14.97
CA MET A 223 -26.60 55.78 16.01
C MET A 223 -26.37 54.29 16.09
N ALA A 224 -26.23 53.58 14.95
CA ALA A 224 -25.90 52.17 14.89
C ALA A 224 -24.55 51.86 15.54
N ASN A 225 -23.52 52.65 15.25
CA ASN A 225 -22.20 52.49 15.87
C ASN A 225 -22.21 52.71 17.40
N LYS A 226 -23.05 53.62 17.90
CA LYS A 226 -23.21 53.83 19.35
C LYS A 226 -23.94 52.68 20.06
N LYS A 227 -24.75 51.94 19.32
CA LYS A 227 -25.58 50.82 19.83
C LYS A 227 -25.00 49.45 19.46
N ASP A 228 -23.81 49.37 18.88
CA ASP A 228 -23.16 48.14 18.36
C ASP A 228 -24.06 47.36 17.38
N CYS A 229 -24.96 48.08 16.65
CA CYS A 229 -25.82 47.50 15.64
C CYS A 229 -25.09 47.43 14.29
N ILE A 230 -25.16 46.28 13.64
CA ILE A 230 -24.58 46.07 12.30
C ILE A 230 -25.54 46.65 11.24
N ILE A 231 -25.00 47.41 10.27
CA ILE A 231 -25.78 47.81 9.09
C ILE A 231 -25.15 47.19 7.85
N ILE A 232 -25.96 46.44 7.10
CA ILE A 232 -25.59 45.84 5.82
C ILE A 232 -26.45 46.47 4.71
N THR A 233 -25.83 47.00 3.67
CA THR A 233 -26.51 47.40 2.45
C THR A 233 -26.35 46.34 1.38
N THR A 234 -27.39 46.07 0.58
CA THR A 234 -27.36 45.07 -0.48
C THR A 234 -28.15 45.53 -1.71
N PRO A 235 -27.75 45.18 -2.94
CA PRO A 235 -28.51 45.49 -4.14
C PRO A 235 -29.85 44.74 -4.25
N TYR A 236 -30.04 43.67 -3.46
CA TYR A 236 -31.24 42.84 -3.52
C TYR A 236 -32.45 43.50 -2.90
N ASP A 237 -33.63 43.16 -3.40
CA ASP A 237 -34.91 43.54 -2.80
C ASP A 237 -35.25 42.66 -1.58
N THR A 238 -36.24 43.08 -0.83
CA THR A 238 -36.69 42.42 0.42
C THR A 238 -37.00 40.93 0.24
N PHE A 239 -37.66 40.56 -0.89
CA PHE A 239 -37.98 39.16 -1.18
C PHE A 239 -36.72 38.34 -1.41
N SER A 240 -35.81 38.84 -2.24
CA SER A 240 -34.54 38.20 -2.53
C SER A 240 -33.69 38.07 -1.27
N ILE A 241 -33.61 39.11 -0.42
CA ILE A 241 -32.91 39.05 0.86
C ILE A 241 -33.45 37.93 1.75
N ALA A 242 -34.78 37.93 1.98
CA ALA A 242 -35.46 36.95 2.83
C ALA A 242 -35.27 35.51 2.31
N ARG A 243 -35.17 35.31 1.00
CA ARG A 243 -34.95 34.02 0.37
C ARG A 243 -33.48 33.55 0.49
N LEU A 244 -32.52 34.46 0.33
CA LEU A 244 -31.10 34.12 0.25
C LEU A 244 -30.42 34.08 1.60
N ILE A 245 -30.92 34.79 2.61
CA ILE A 245 -30.22 35.00 3.87
C ILE A 245 -29.88 33.71 4.59
N ASN A 246 -30.70 32.67 4.49
CA ASN A 246 -30.46 31.38 5.10
C ASN A 246 -29.23 30.67 4.51
N GLN A 247 -28.83 31.00 3.29
CA GLN A 247 -27.62 30.46 2.66
C GLN A 247 -26.33 31.03 3.26
N SER A 248 -26.44 32.04 4.16
CA SER A 248 -25.28 32.59 4.90
C SER A 248 -24.82 31.73 6.09
N MET A 249 -25.65 30.75 6.49
CA MET A 249 -25.31 29.87 7.59
C MET A 249 -24.00 29.12 7.35
N PRO A 250 -23.16 28.95 8.36
CA PRO A 250 -21.89 28.24 8.23
C PRO A 250 -22.14 26.74 7.99
N ILE A 251 -21.33 26.12 7.13
CA ILE A 251 -21.49 24.71 6.75
C ILE A 251 -21.27 23.75 7.93
N LYS A 252 -20.63 24.18 9.01
CA LYS A 252 -20.42 23.38 10.21
C LYS A 252 -21.71 22.82 10.81
N GLU A 253 -22.85 23.45 10.57
CA GLU A 253 -24.15 23.01 11.10
C GLU A 253 -24.79 21.89 10.27
N PHE A 254 -24.30 21.67 9.05
CA PHE A 254 -24.88 20.75 8.07
C PHE A 254 -23.95 19.64 7.62
N MET A 255 -22.64 19.83 7.79
CA MET A 255 -21.65 18.85 7.37
C MET A 255 -21.73 17.58 8.22
N THR A 256 -21.44 16.44 7.63
CA THR A 256 -21.25 15.18 8.33
C THR A 256 -19.89 15.18 9.05
N ARG A 257 -19.90 14.88 10.37
CA ARG A 257 -18.70 14.86 11.22
C ARG A 257 -18.44 13.49 11.85
N GLU A 258 -19.53 12.79 12.17
CA GLU A 258 -19.47 11.49 12.85
C GLU A 258 -19.53 10.36 11.83
N HIS A 259 -18.91 9.23 12.17
CA HIS A 259 -18.88 8.03 11.33
C HIS A 259 -18.37 8.30 9.90
N LEU A 260 -17.38 9.20 9.78
CA LEU A 260 -16.72 9.44 8.50
C LEU A 260 -16.01 8.19 8.03
N VAL A 261 -16.29 7.77 6.81
CA VAL A 261 -15.54 6.71 6.15
C VAL A 261 -14.38 7.35 5.41
N THR A 262 -13.18 7.10 5.89
CA THR A 262 -11.92 7.58 5.35
C THR A 262 -11.03 6.41 4.99
N PHE A 263 -10.06 6.62 4.13
CA PHE A 263 -9.04 5.64 3.78
C PHE A 263 -7.66 6.22 4.01
N ASP A 264 -6.71 5.36 4.33
CA ASP A 264 -5.30 5.72 4.39
C ASP A 264 -4.66 5.58 3.02
N ILE A 265 -3.66 6.40 2.73
CA ILE A 265 -2.97 6.40 1.42
C ILE A 265 -2.32 5.04 1.12
N ASP A 266 -2.01 4.26 2.15
CA ASP A 266 -1.40 2.94 2.06
C ASP A 266 -2.42 1.78 2.05
N ASP A 267 -3.73 2.07 2.16
CA ASP A 267 -4.77 1.03 2.09
C ASP A 267 -4.75 0.30 0.75
N TYR A 268 -4.94 -1.03 0.80
CA TYR A 268 -5.06 -1.84 -0.41
C TYR A 268 -6.36 -1.55 -1.15
N VAL A 269 -6.26 -1.44 -2.46
CA VAL A 269 -7.39 -1.09 -3.33
C VAL A 269 -8.55 -2.08 -3.21
N ASP A 270 -8.28 -3.35 -2.99
CA ASP A 270 -9.34 -4.36 -2.88
C ASP A 270 -10.14 -4.22 -1.57
N ASP A 271 -9.51 -3.92 -0.44
CA ASP A 271 -10.19 -3.61 0.82
C ASP A 271 -11.04 -2.33 0.68
N VAL A 272 -10.48 -1.33 -0.02
CA VAL A 272 -11.20 -0.09 -0.35
C VAL A 272 -12.42 -0.36 -1.21
N LYS A 273 -12.31 -1.20 -2.25
CA LYS A 273 -13.43 -1.62 -3.10
C LYS A 273 -14.51 -2.35 -2.29
N GLU A 274 -14.11 -3.27 -1.41
CA GLU A 274 -15.03 -3.99 -0.54
C GLU A 274 -15.81 -3.03 0.34
N THR A 275 -15.11 -2.10 1.02
CA THR A 275 -15.73 -1.07 1.85
C THR A 275 -16.66 -0.17 1.05
N MET A 276 -16.20 0.32 -0.11
CA MET A 276 -17.04 1.15 -0.99
C MET A 276 -18.27 0.42 -1.51
N SER A 277 -18.22 -0.90 -1.69
CA SER A 277 -19.37 -1.68 -2.17
C SER A 277 -20.54 -1.67 -1.19
N LYS A 278 -20.26 -1.57 0.11
CA LYS A 278 -21.23 -1.60 1.20
C LYS A 278 -21.84 -0.22 1.50
N ILE A 279 -21.26 0.87 1.00
CA ILE A 279 -21.60 2.26 1.37
C ILE A 279 -22.01 3.06 0.14
N ARG A 280 -23.10 3.87 0.27
CA ARG A 280 -23.65 4.67 -0.84
C ARG A 280 -23.02 6.08 -0.96
N HIS A 281 -21.78 6.27 -0.48
CA HIS A 281 -21.08 7.54 -0.72
C HIS A 281 -20.44 7.54 -2.11
N ARG A 282 -20.32 8.72 -2.72
CA ARG A 282 -19.69 8.89 -4.03
C ARG A 282 -18.19 9.08 -3.92
N ASP A 283 -17.76 9.88 -2.95
CA ASP A 283 -16.38 10.27 -2.71
C ASP A 283 -16.00 10.00 -1.26
N PHE A 284 -14.75 9.61 -1.04
CA PHE A 284 -14.20 9.27 0.28
C PHE A 284 -12.91 10.04 0.51
N PRO A 285 -12.72 10.69 1.67
CA PRO A 285 -11.45 11.34 2.02
C PRO A 285 -10.31 10.33 2.20
N ILE A 286 -9.12 10.73 1.76
CA ILE A 286 -7.87 10.00 1.99
C ILE A 286 -7.02 10.79 2.97
N LEU A 287 -6.42 10.07 3.90
CA LEU A 287 -5.52 10.60 4.92
C LEU A 287 -4.08 10.13 4.68
N ASP A 288 -3.11 10.90 5.16
CA ASP A 288 -1.72 10.47 5.24
C ASP A 288 -1.44 9.74 6.56
N GLU A 289 -0.23 9.22 6.74
CA GLU A 289 0.26 8.53 7.94
C GLU A 289 0.08 9.36 9.23
N ASN A 290 0.02 10.68 9.12
CA ASN A 290 -0.18 11.61 10.24
C ASN A 290 -1.66 11.95 10.45
N GLY A 291 -2.56 11.35 9.67
CA GLY A 291 -4.00 11.62 9.69
C GLY A 291 -4.38 12.98 9.11
N ASN A 292 -3.55 13.58 8.24
CA ASN A 292 -3.92 14.79 7.52
C ASN A 292 -4.65 14.43 6.23
N TYR A 293 -5.60 15.27 5.86
CA TYR A 293 -6.33 15.12 4.61
C TYR A 293 -5.42 15.43 3.40
N ILE A 294 -5.36 14.52 2.44
CA ILE A 294 -4.53 14.65 1.24
C ILE A 294 -5.30 14.61 -0.09
N GLY A 295 -6.52 14.14 -0.08
CA GLY A 295 -7.32 14.05 -1.30
C GLY A 295 -8.61 13.25 -1.15
N MET A 296 -9.30 13.08 -2.26
CA MET A 296 -10.54 12.32 -2.35
C MET A 296 -10.40 11.17 -3.35
N VAL A 297 -11.00 10.03 -3.04
CA VAL A 297 -11.12 8.89 -3.95
C VAL A 297 -12.58 8.54 -4.21
N SER A 298 -12.87 8.09 -5.40
CA SER A 298 -14.17 7.60 -5.82
C SER A 298 -14.02 6.26 -6.54
N ARG A 299 -15.12 5.50 -6.72
CA ARG A 299 -15.11 4.25 -7.50
C ARG A 299 -14.52 4.43 -8.90
N ARG A 300 -14.69 5.60 -9.52
CA ARG A 300 -14.14 5.91 -10.84
C ARG A 300 -12.62 5.94 -10.84
N ASN A 301 -11.98 6.41 -9.77
CA ASN A 301 -10.52 6.43 -9.65
C ASN A 301 -9.96 5.00 -9.63
N LEU A 302 -10.66 4.06 -8.97
CA LEU A 302 -10.25 2.65 -8.88
C LEU A 302 -10.32 1.91 -10.22
N MET A 303 -11.19 2.37 -11.15
CA MET A 303 -11.31 1.76 -12.49
C MET A 303 -10.13 2.10 -13.42
N SER A 304 -9.38 3.17 -13.15
CA SER A 304 -8.23 3.62 -13.94
C SER A 304 -6.89 3.16 -13.36
N MET A 305 -6.90 2.20 -12.46
CA MET A 305 -5.73 1.67 -11.77
C MET A 305 -4.75 1.03 -12.76
N GLN A 306 -3.46 1.36 -12.62
CA GLN A 306 -2.38 0.67 -13.33
C GLN A 306 -1.80 -0.38 -12.40
N LYS A 307 -1.74 -1.63 -12.89
CA LYS A 307 -1.10 -2.73 -12.17
C LYS A 307 0.39 -2.48 -12.04
N LYS A 308 0.99 -2.91 -10.92
CA LYS A 308 2.45 -2.94 -10.74
C LYS A 308 3.07 -3.90 -11.76
N GLN A 309 4.11 -3.47 -12.45
CA GLN A 309 4.79 -4.28 -13.47
C GLN A 309 5.94 -5.06 -12.84
N ILE A 310 5.99 -6.36 -13.05
CA ILE A 310 6.89 -7.28 -12.38
C ILE A 310 7.55 -8.22 -13.37
N ILE A 311 8.81 -8.53 -13.10
CA ILE A 311 9.57 -9.63 -13.71
C ILE A 311 9.85 -10.63 -12.60
N LEU A 312 9.54 -11.88 -12.85
CA LEU A 312 9.86 -12.98 -11.92
C LEU A 312 11.17 -13.65 -12.34
N VAL A 313 12.03 -13.89 -11.36
CA VAL A 313 13.26 -14.66 -11.55
C VAL A 313 13.30 -15.80 -10.56
N ASP A 314 13.84 -16.94 -11.00
CA ASP A 314 14.08 -18.11 -10.16
C ASP A 314 12.82 -18.76 -9.55
N HIS A 315 11.65 -18.48 -10.12
CA HIS A 315 10.41 -19.19 -9.81
C HIS A 315 9.33 -18.90 -10.84
N ASN A 316 8.38 -19.84 -10.98
CA ASN A 316 7.19 -19.69 -11.82
C ASN A 316 5.94 -20.30 -11.15
N GLU A 317 5.95 -20.45 -9.84
CA GLU A 317 4.82 -20.97 -9.05
C GLU A 317 4.21 -19.87 -8.19
N LYS A 318 2.86 -19.80 -8.17
CA LYS A 318 2.13 -18.81 -7.35
C LYS A 318 2.43 -18.92 -5.86
N SER A 319 2.60 -20.14 -5.36
CA SER A 319 2.91 -20.41 -3.96
C SER A 319 4.26 -19.84 -3.50
N GLN A 320 5.18 -19.64 -4.44
CA GLN A 320 6.52 -19.12 -4.20
C GLN A 320 6.62 -17.61 -4.47
N ALA A 321 5.63 -17.02 -5.14
CA ALA A 321 5.61 -15.60 -5.46
C ALA A 321 5.17 -14.73 -4.28
N VAL A 322 5.45 -13.45 -4.34
CA VAL A 322 4.94 -12.43 -3.41
C VAL A 322 3.41 -12.44 -3.33
N ASP A 323 2.86 -11.99 -2.22
CA ASP A 323 1.41 -11.94 -2.04
C ASP A 323 0.75 -11.06 -3.09
N ASN A 324 -0.49 -11.40 -3.46
CA ASN A 324 -1.28 -10.70 -4.47
C ASN A 324 -0.65 -10.62 -5.87
N ILE A 325 0.20 -11.59 -6.23
CA ILE A 325 0.86 -11.65 -7.56
C ILE A 325 -0.13 -11.59 -8.74
N ASN A 326 -1.36 -12.09 -8.59
CA ASN A 326 -2.40 -12.05 -9.61
C ASN A 326 -2.87 -10.61 -9.93
N GLU A 327 -2.63 -9.66 -9.04
CA GLU A 327 -2.96 -8.26 -9.24
C GLU A 327 -1.87 -7.49 -9.98
N ALA A 328 -0.67 -8.05 -10.06
CA ALA A 328 0.41 -7.49 -10.83
C ALA A 328 0.30 -7.79 -12.34
N GLU A 329 1.02 -7.04 -13.13
CA GLU A 329 1.27 -7.32 -14.55
C GLU A 329 2.65 -7.98 -14.67
N ILE A 330 2.66 -9.30 -14.85
CA ILE A 330 3.90 -10.06 -15.06
C ILE A 330 4.34 -9.83 -16.51
N LEU A 331 5.53 -9.26 -16.68
CA LEU A 331 6.09 -8.96 -17.99
C LEU A 331 6.97 -10.09 -18.50
N GLU A 332 7.80 -10.67 -17.61
CA GLU A 332 8.79 -11.68 -17.95
C GLU A 332 8.94 -12.67 -16.80
N ILE A 333 9.29 -13.93 -17.14
CA ILE A 333 9.65 -14.97 -16.19
C ILE A 333 10.94 -15.61 -16.69
N ILE A 334 12.00 -15.62 -15.85
CA ILE A 334 13.29 -16.24 -16.12
C ILE A 334 13.53 -17.28 -15.04
N ASP A 335 13.58 -18.55 -15.42
CA ASP A 335 13.58 -19.64 -14.44
C ASP A 335 14.30 -20.91 -14.95
N HIS A 336 14.75 -21.74 -14.05
CA HIS A 336 15.32 -23.05 -14.32
C HIS A 336 14.54 -24.21 -13.67
N HIS A 337 13.45 -23.90 -12.99
CA HIS A 337 12.60 -24.87 -12.32
C HIS A 337 11.63 -25.58 -13.27
N ARG A 338 10.92 -26.59 -12.77
CA ARG A 338 9.77 -27.17 -13.48
C ARG A 338 8.70 -26.10 -13.76
N LEU A 339 7.86 -26.36 -14.73
CA LEU A 339 6.71 -25.50 -15.01
C LEU A 339 5.73 -25.54 -13.82
N GLY A 340 5.40 -24.39 -13.29
CA GLY A 340 4.45 -24.20 -12.21
C GLY A 340 3.07 -23.78 -12.70
N SER A 341 2.25 -23.25 -11.77
CA SER A 341 0.82 -22.94 -11.96
C SER A 341 0.52 -21.45 -12.12
N LEU A 342 1.49 -20.61 -12.52
CA LEU A 342 1.24 -19.20 -12.76
C LEU A 342 0.43 -19.00 -14.05
N GLU A 343 -0.74 -18.36 -13.91
CA GLU A 343 -1.59 -17.96 -15.03
C GLU A 343 -1.46 -16.47 -15.27
N THR A 344 -1.38 -16.05 -16.53
CA THR A 344 -1.31 -14.64 -16.91
C THR A 344 -2.39 -14.29 -17.93
N ILE A 345 -2.94 -13.08 -17.84
CA ILE A 345 -3.96 -12.61 -18.80
C ILE A 345 -3.32 -12.17 -20.12
N SER A 346 -2.14 -11.59 -20.04
CA SER A 346 -1.40 -11.09 -21.21
C SER A 346 -0.26 -12.03 -21.59
N PRO A 347 0.19 -12.05 -22.85
CA PRO A 347 1.40 -12.78 -23.23
C PRO A 347 2.61 -12.31 -22.42
N VAL A 348 3.42 -13.26 -21.95
CA VAL A 348 4.60 -13.04 -21.12
C VAL A 348 5.83 -13.58 -21.84
N TYR A 349 6.95 -12.87 -21.76
CA TYR A 349 8.22 -13.45 -22.16
C TYR A 349 8.63 -14.48 -21.11
N PHE A 350 8.62 -15.76 -21.48
CA PHE A 350 8.95 -16.86 -20.60
C PHE A 350 10.20 -17.59 -21.09
N ARG A 351 11.28 -17.53 -20.31
CA ARG A 351 12.51 -18.26 -20.58
C ARG A 351 12.78 -19.24 -19.44
N ASN A 352 12.61 -20.51 -19.73
CA ASN A 352 12.92 -21.61 -18.83
C ASN A 352 13.91 -22.55 -19.51
N GLN A 353 14.97 -22.92 -18.80
CA GLN A 353 16.00 -23.83 -19.28
C GLN A 353 16.41 -24.81 -18.17
N PRO A 354 16.60 -26.11 -18.49
CA PRO A 354 17.00 -27.11 -17.50
C PRO A 354 18.51 -27.01 -17.18
N LEU A 355 18.90 -25.89 -16.59
CA LEU A 355 20.25 -25.59 -16.10
C LEU A 355 20.33 -25.73 -14.58
N GLY A 356 21.52 -25.65 -14.04
CA GLY A 356 21.75 -25.74 -12.60
C GLY A 356 21.26 -24.52 -11.81
N CYS A 357 21.13 -23.35 -12.47
CA CYS A 357 20.91 -22.09 -11.82
C CYS A 357 20.28 -21.07 -12.79
N THR A 358 19.36 -20.20 -12.31
CA THR A 358 18.80 -19.11 -13.11
C THR A 358 19.85 -18.09 -13.52
N SER A 359 20.86 -17.85 -12.67
CA SER A 359 21.96 -16.93 -13.00
C SER A 359 22.78 -17.37 -14.20
N THR A 360 22.83 -18.68 -14.53
CA THR A 360 23.43 -19.17 -15.78
C THR A 360 22.63 -18.70 -17.00
N ILE A 361 21.31 -18.71 -16.93
CA ILE A 361 20.45 -18.18 -18.00
C ILE A 361 20.71 -16.68 -18.19
N ILE A 362 20.78 -15.93 -17.10
CA ILE A 362 21.05 -14.48 -17.14
C ILE A 362 22.43 -14.18 -17.74
N TYR A 363 23.46 -14.98 -17.38
CA TYR A 363 24.78 -14.87 -18.02
C TYR A 363 24.72 -15.03 -19.54
N GLN A 364 23.97 -16.04 -20.05
CA GLN A 364 23.76 -16.21 -21.47
C GLN A 364 23.06 -14.98 -22.10
N MET A 365 22.07 -14.42 -21.40
CA MET A 365 21.33 -13.24 -21.88
C MET A 365 22.21 -12.00 -21.98
N PHE A 366 23.21 -11.81 -21.12
CA PHE A 366 24.21 -10.76 -21.26
C PHE A 366 24.99 -10.92 -22.60
N GLY A 367 25.42 -12.14 -22.90
CA GLY A 367 26.10 -12.45 -24.16
C GLY A 367 25.22 -12.22 -25.39
N GLU A 368 23.96 -12.68 -25.36
CA GLU A 368 22.99 -12.49 -26.45
C GLU A 368 22.69 -11.00 -26.74
N LYS A 369 22.76 -10.17 -25.71
CA LYS A 369 22.53 -8.72 -25.83
C LYS A 369 23.80 -7.91 -26.06
N ASN A 370 24.97 -8.55 -26.09
CA ASN A 370 26.28 -7.91 -26.17
C ASN A 370 26.50 -6.82 -25.10
N ILE A 371 26.03 -7.07 -23.86
CA ILE A 371 26.22 -6.19 -22.71
C ILE A 371 27.39 -6.70 -21.89
N GLU A 372 28.35 -5.84 -21.60
CA GLU A 372 29.49 -6.16 -20.75
C GLU A 372 29.06 -6.37 -19.30
N ILE A 373 29.57 -7.44 -18.66
CA ILE A 373 29.25 -7.77 -17.27
C ILE A 373 30.27 -7.10 -16.37
N PRO A 374 29.89 -6.16 -15.50
CA PRO A 374 30.81 -5.53 -14.54
C PRO A 374 31.22 -6.52 -13.44
N GLN A 375 32.37 -6.28 -12.83
CA GLN A 375 33.00 -7.18 -11.86
C GLN A 375 32.06 -7.63 -10.72
N HIS A 376 31.30 -6.70 -10.13
CA HIS A 376 30.37 -7.03 -9.04
C HIS A 376 29.21 -7.91 -9.51
N ILE A 377 28.62 -7.64 -10.69
CA ILE A 377 27.56 -8.48 -11.25
C ILE A 377 28.09 -9.87 -11.61
N ALA A 378 29.30 -9.95 -12.17
CA ALA A 378 29.95 -11.24 -12.43
C ALA A 378 30.12 -12.05 -11.16
N GLY A 379 30.51 -11.38 -10.05
CA GLY A 379 30.62 -12.01 -8.74
C GLY A 379 29.30 -12.53 -8.19
N LEU A 380 28.21 -11.77 -8.35
CA LEU A 380 26.87 -12.22 -7.93
C LEU A 380 26.41 -13.44 -8.72
N LEU A 381 26.51 -13.40 -10.05
CA LEU A 381 26.13 -14.52 -10.93
C LEU A 381 26.98 -15.77 -10.62
N LEU A 382 28.28 -15.61 -10.41
CA LEU A 382 29.18 -16.71 -10.01
C LEU A 382 28.73 -17.34 -8.70
N SER A 383 28.49 -16.52 -7.67
CA SER A 383 28.10 -16.99 -6.34
C SER A 383 26.79 -17.76 -6.38
N ALA A 384 25.81 -17.29 -7.15
CA ALA A 384 24.55 -17.97 -7.37
C ALA A 384 24.76 -19.37 -8.01
N ILE A 385 25.56 -19.45 -9.07
CA ILE A 385 25.86 -20.73 -9.72
C ILE A 385 26.56 -21.70 -8.74
N LEU A 386 27.51 -21.23 -7.96
CA LEU A 386 28.22 -22.05 -6.98
C LEU A 386 27.27 -22.56 -5.88
N SER A 387 26.34 -21.72 -5.42
CA SER A 387 25.35 -22.07 -4.43
C SER A 387 24.42 -23.18 -4.93
N ASP A 388 23.71 -22.97 -6.03
CA ASP A 388 22.71 -23.89 -6.57
C ASP A 388 23.29 -25.20 -7.07
N THR A 389 24.51 -25.16 -7.59
CA THR A 389 25.17 -26.34 -8.07
C THR A 389 26.02 -27.06 -6.99
N LEU A 390 26.01 -26.57 -5.75
CA LEU A 390 26.87 -27.07 -4.67
C LEU A 390 28.34 -27.21 -5.13
N MET A 391 28.87 -26.12 -5.70
CA MET A 391 30.23 -26.10 -6.28
C MET A 391 30.41 -27.22 -7.32
N PHE A 392 29.46 -27.33 -8.28
CA PHE A 392 29.40 -28.28 -9.39
C PHE A 392 29.16 -29.75 -9.01
N ARG A 393 28.84 -30.07 -7.74
CA ARG A 393 28.58 -31.43 -7.26
C ARG A 393 27.09 -31.82 -7.42
N SER A 394 26.17 -30.85 -7.50
CA SER A 394 24.76 -31.16 -7.65
C SER A 394 24.47 -31.88 -8.98
N PRO A 395 23.60 -32.90 -8.97
CA PRO A 395 23.14 -33.56 -10.21
C PRO A 395 22.33 -32.64 -11.11
N THR A 396 21.96 -31.43 -10.63
CA THR A 396 21.35 -30.37 -11.44
C THR A 396 22.38 -29.62 -12.27
N CYS A 397 23.66 -29.65 -11.89
CA CYS A 397 24.73 -28.94 -12.57
C CYS A 397 24.92 -29.47 -13.99
N THR A 398 25.05 -28.54 -14.94
CA THR A 398 25.32 -28.84 -16.34
C THR A 398 26.69 -28.29 -16.76
N GLN A 399 27.19 -28.74 -17.90
CA GLN A 399 28.44 -28.22 -18.47
C GLN A 399 28.37 -26.70 -18.74
N LEU A 400 27.17 -26.18 -19.03
CA LEU A 400 26.95 -24.74 -19.27
C LEU A 400 27.12 -23.93 -17.96
N ASP A 401 26.72 -24.48 -16.81
CA ASP A 401 26.92 -23.84 -15.51
C ASP A 401 28.41 -23.72 -15.18
N ILE A 402 29.17 -24.79 -15.43
CA ILE A 402 30.63 -24.82 -15.21
C ILE A 402 31.32 -23.78 -16.08
N LEU A 403 31.04 -23.77 -17.37
CA LEU A 403 31.64 -22.82 -18.32
C LEU A 403 31.28 -21.36 -17.97
N ALA A 404 30.03 -21.11 -17.57
CA ALA A 404 29.60 -19.79 -17.13
C ALA A 404 30.35 -19.35 -15.87
N ALA A 405 30.46 -20.23 -14.86
CA ALA A 405 31.17 -19.94 -13.63
C ALA A 405 32.66 -19.65 -13.85
N GLU A 406 33.34 -20.43 -14.70
CA GLU A 406 34.75 -20.21 -15.05
C GLU A 406 34.98 -18.86 -15.75
N ALA A 407 34.07 -18.48 -16.65
CA ALA A 407 34.11 -17.18 -17.32
C ALA A 407 33.85 -16.02 -16.34
N LEU A 408 32.82 -16.15 -15.49
CA LEU A 408 32.46 -15.17 -14.48
C LEU A 408 33.54 -14.98 -13.42
N ALA A 409 34.23 -16.07 -12.99
CA ALA A 409 35.33 -16.00 -12.04
C ALA A 409 36.50 -15.14 -12.54
N LYS A 410 36.81 -15.21 -13.84
CA LYS A 410 37.84 -14.38 -14.46
C LYS A 410 37.44 -12.89 -14.43
N ILE A 411 36.15 -12.56 -14.71
CA ILE A 411 35.63 -11.19 -14.68
C ILE A 411 35.59 -10.68 -13.24
N ALA A 412 35.08 -11.51 -12.33
CA ALA A 412 34.97 -11.18 -10.89
C ALA A 412 36.33 -11.12 -10.19
N LYS A 413 37.38 -11.72 -10.78
CA LYS A 413 38.74 -11.81 -10.23
C LYS A 413 38.79 -12.57 -8.89
N VAL A 414 38.08 -13.66 -8.79
CA VAL A 414 38.03 -14.50 -7.60
C VAL A 414 38.45 -15.94 -7.93
N ASP A 415 39.02 -16.62 -6.96
CA ASP A 415 39.26 -18.05 -7.02
C ASP A 415 37.99 -18.81 -6.59
N ILE A 416 37.50 -19.69 -7.45
CA ILE A 416 36.21 -20.39 -7.29
C ILE A 416 36.21 -21.19 -5.98
N GLU A 417 37.25 -21.98 -5.69
CA GLU A 417 37.26 -22.84 -4.50
C GLU A 417 37.29 -22.03 -3.22
N THR A 418 38.15 -21.02 -3.16
CA THR A 418 38.28 -20.16 -1.98
C THR A 418 36.99 -19.38 -1.73
N HIS A 419 36.37 -18.85 -2.79
CA HIS A 419 35.14 -18.11 -2.68
C HIS A 419 33.95 -18.98 -2.23
N ALA A 420 33.78 -20.16 -2.86
CA ALA A 420 32.74 -21.11 -2.49
C ALA A 420 32.89 -21.58 -1.03
N LYS A 421 34.13 -21.92 -0.58
CA LYS A 421 34.37 -22.30 0.81
C LYS A 421 33.97 -21.21 1.81
N ASN A 422 34.29 -19.96 1.53
CA ASN A 422 33.95 -18.84 2.42
C ASN A 422 32.44 -18.59 2.42
N MET A 423 31.78 -18.65 1.27
CA MET A 423 30.34 -18.47 1.10
C MET A 423 29.57 -19.56 1.86
N PHE A 424 29.85 -20.83 1.65
CA PHE A 424 29.20 -21.94 2.36
C PHE A 424 29.48 -21.92 3.86
N LYS A 425 30.69 -21.52 4.29
CA LYS A 425 31.00 -21.34 5.70
C LYS A 425 30.17 -20.25 6.34
N ALA A 426 29.93 -19.14 5.64
CA ALA A 426 29.04 -18.08 6.12
C ALA A 426 27.60 -18.58 6.25
N GLY A 427 27.11 -19.36 5.27
CA GLY A 427 25.77 -19.95 5.28
C GLY A 427 25.56 -21.00 6.38
N SER A 428 26.63 -21.72 6.77
CA SER A 428 26.58 -22.79 7.78
C SER A 428 26.85 -22.32 9.21
N ASP A 429 26.93 -21.03 9.50
CA ASP A 429 27.04 -20.55 10.88
C ASP A 429 25.69 -20.67 11.62
N PHE A 430 25.46 -21.85 12.22
CA PHE A 430 24.23 -22.16 12.95
C PHE A 430 24.26 -21.76 14.43
N LYS A 431 25.38 -21.18 14.93
CA LYS A 431 25.58 -20.93 16.36
C LYS A 431 24.64 -19.90 16.95
N ASN A 432 24.30 -18.89 16.17
CA ASN A 432 23.48 -17.77 16.60
C ASN A 432 22.02 -17.86 16.11
N LYS A 433 21.65 -18.96 15.41
CA LYS A 433 20.31 -19.15 14.86
C LYS A 433 19.44 -19.97 15.80
N THR A 434 18.16 -19.59 15.87
CA THR A 434 17.13 -20.40 16.53
C THR A 434 16.86 -21.68 15.73
N THR A 435 16.22 -22.65 16.36
CA THR A 435 15.82 -23.91 15.70
C THR A 435 14.88 -23.65 14.53
N GLU A 436 13.96 -22.70 14.69
CA GLU A 436 13.02 -22.27 13.66
C GLU A 436 13.74 -21.64 12.45
N GLU A 437 14.65 -20.70 12.70
CA GLU A 437 15.44 -20.04 11.64
C GLU A 437 16.27 -21.04 10.84
N ILE A 438 16.83 -22.06 11.48
CA ILE A 438 17.59 -23.11 10.79
C ILE A 438 16.66 -23.96 9.93
N PHE A 439 15.51 -24.40 10.50
CA PHE A 439 14.58 -25.29 9.81
C PHE A 439 13.92 -24.62 8.61
N TYR A 440 13.43 -23.39 8.77
CA TYR A 440 12.71 -22.66 7.72
C TYR A 440 13.62 -21.96 6.71
N SER A 441 14.94 -22.06 6.84
CA SER A 441 15.89 -21.46 5.88
C SER A 441 15.69 -21.96 4.45
N ASP A 442 15.40 -23.26 4.26
CA ASP A 442 15.03 -23.84 2.97
C ASP A 442 14.04 -25.00 3.16
N PHE A 443 12.84 -24.66 3.61
CA PHE A 443 11.72 -25.60 3.83
C PHE A 443 10.69 -25.45 2.73
N LYS A 444 10.24 -26.59 2.17
CA LYS A 444 9.16 -26.64 1.15
C LYS A 444 8.19 -27.77 1.46
N ILE A 445 6.89 -27.51 1.19
CA ILE A 445 5.82 -28.50 1.31
C ILE A 445 5.52 -29.07 -0.06
N PHE A 446 5.26 -30.38 -0.10
CA PHE A 446 4.92 -31.14 -1.30
C PHE A 446 3.62 -31.90 -1.05
N HIS A 447 2.83 -32.04 -2.09
CA HIS A 447 1.54 -32.70 -2.05
C HIS A 447 1.54 -33.89 -2.99
N THR A 448 1.03 -35.02 -2.52
CA THR A 448 0.64 -36.17 -3.33
C THR A 448 -0.87 -36.35 -3.21
N ASP A 449 -1.45 -37.33 -3.91
CA ASP A 449 -2.89 -37.58 -3.83
C ASP A 449 -3.33 -38.02 -2.42
N GLU A 450 -2.43 -38.55 -1.59
CA GLU A 450 -2.72 -39.10 -0.26
C GLU A 450 -1.99 -38.43 0.89
N PHE A 451 -0.83 -37.83 0.66
CA PHE A 451 0.02 -37.29 1.72
C PHE A 451 0.50 -35.88 1.43
N ASP A 452 0.49 -35.07 2.47
CA ASP A 452 1.18 -33.79 2.52
C ASP A 452 2.47 -33.93 3.32
N PHE A 453 3.62 -33.60 2.73
CA PHE A 453 4.88 -33.73 3.41
C PHE A 453 5.80 -32.53 3.22
N GLY A 454 6.56 -32.23 4.26
CA GLY A 454 7.53 -31.14 4.26
C GLY A 454 8.95 -31.64 4.13
N VAL A 455 9.81 -30.93 3.38
CA VAL A 455 11.22 -31.23 3.27
C VAL A 455 12.05 -29.97 3.48
N ALA A 456 12.87 -29.94 4.52
CA ALA A 456 13.91 -28.95 4.72
C ALA A 456 15.25 -29.48 4.21
N GLN A 457 16.07 -28.60 3.63
CA GLN A 457 17.46 -28.93 3.27
C GLN A 457 18.41 -27.97 3.97
N ILE A 458 19.43 -28.54 4.63
CA ILE A 458 20.47 -27.80 5.34
C ILE A 458 21.82 -28.37 4.88
N SER A 459 22.65 -27.51 4.31
CA SER A 459 23.93 -27.87 3.76
C SER A 459 25.06 -27.27 4.60
N ALA A 460 26.10 -28.06 4.89
CA ALA A 460 27.30 -27.59 5.54
C ALA A 460 28.53 -28.33 5.01
N MET A 461 29.71 -27.85 5.37
CA MET A 461 31.00 -28.45 5.00
C MET A 461 31.57 -29.36 6.09
N SER A 462 30.80 -29.61 7.15
CA SER A 462 31.24 -30.41 8.29
C SER A 462 30.13 -31.28 8.83
N ARG A 463 30.34 -32.57 8.85
CA ARG A 463 29.42 -33.54 9.42
C ARG A 463 29.14 -33.31 10.90
N GLU A 464 30.15 -32.88 11.67
CA GLU A 464 29.97 -32.56 13.09
C GLU A 464 29.01 -31.40 13.33
N GLU A 465 29.00 -30.38 12.45
CA GLU A 465 28.06 -29.28 12.52
C GLU A 465 26.64 -29.75 12.19
N LEU A 466 26.48 -30.59 11.17
CA LEU A 466 25.20 -31.17 10.79
C LEU A 466 24.62 -32.09 11.88
N ASP A 467 25.44 -32.86 12.57
CA ASP A 467 24.98 -33.70 13.68
C ASP A 467 24.48 -32.86 14.86
N LYS A 468 25.11 -31.74 15.19
CA LYS A 468 24.63 -30.79 16.20
C LYS A 468 23.31 -30.14 15.79
N VAL A 469 23.14 -29.83 14.51
CA VAL A 469 21.90 -29.33 13.94
C VAL A 469 20.80 -30.39 14.03
N ALA A 470 21.10 -31.64 13.70
CA ALA A 470 20.18 -32.77 13.83
C ALA A 470 19.61 -32.89 15.26
N GLU A 471 20.48 -32.81 16.27
CA GLU A 471 20.07 -32.88 17.68
C GLU A 471 19.11 -31.74 18.08
N LYS A 472 19.36 -30.50 17.59
CA LYS A 472 18.49 -29.34 17.83
C LYS A 472 17.15 -29.50 17.14
N LEU A 473 17.13 -30.01 15.92
CA LEU A 473 15.91 -30.04 15.09
C LEU A 473 14.93 -31.16 15.47
N ARG A 474 15.41 -32.29 15.97
CA ARG A 474 14.54 -33.44 16.30
C ARG A 474 13.34 -33.13 17.16
N PRO A 475 13.44 -32.43 18.29
CA PRO A 475 12.28 -32.08 19.09
C PRO A 475 11.29 -31.18 18.34
N PHE A 476 11.82 -30.30 17.49
CA PHE A 476 11.04 -29.32 16.74
C PHE A 476 10.21 -29.93 15.61
N LEU A 477 10.62 -31.07 15.03
CA LEU A 477 9.87 -31.71 13.94
C LEU A 477 8.44 -32.05 14.31
N LYS A 478 8.19 -32.44 15.58
CA LYS A 478 6.83 -32.72 16.08
C LYS A 478 5.92 -31.47 16.10
N GLU A 479 6.49 -30.34 16.43
CA GLU A 479 5.79 -29.05 16.44
C GLU A 479 5.41 -28.66 15.02
N VAL A 480 6.34 -28.82 14.06
CA VAL A 480 6.12 -28.53 12.63
C VAL A 480 4.96 -29.34 12.05
N LEU A 481 4.89 -30.65 12.35
CA LEU A 481 3.76 -31.49 11.88
C LEU A 481 2.41 -30.92 12.29
N GLY A 482 2.28 -30.52 13.57
CA GLY A 482 1.04 -29.96 14.10
C GLY A 482 0.70 -28.58 13.53
N GLU A 483 1.73 -27.71 13.42
CA GLU A 483 1.54 -26.33 12.93
C GLU A 483 1.19 -26.30 11.44
N LYS A 484 1.93 -27.04 10.61
CA LYS A 484 1.74 -27.06 9.15
C LYS A 484 0.63 -28.00 8.69
N ARG A 485 0.12 -28.87 9.58
CA ARG A 485 -0.91 -29.88 9.28
C ARG A 485 -0.50 -30.79 8.11
N ILE A 486 0.75 -31.28 8.15
CA ILE A 486 1.32 -32.18 7.18
C ILE A 486 1.50 -33.57 7.83
N ASP A 487 1.49 -34.64 7.03
CA ASP A 487 1.57 -36.02 7.51
C ASP A 487 2.97 -36.42 7.90
N MET A 488 3.98 -35.89 7.20
CA MET A 488 5.38 -36.21 7.37
C MET A 488 6.27 -35.00 7.18
N VAL A 489 7.41 -35.01 7.87
CA VAL A 489 8.47 -34.02 7.67
C VAL A 489 9.83 -34.71 7.60
N TYR A 490 10.63 -34.29 6.65
CA TYR A 490 12.00 -34.75 6.43
C TYR A 490 12.97 -33.58 6.50
N VAL A 491 14.15 -33.79 7.09
CA VAL A 491 15.24 -32.82 7.05
C VAL A 491 16.46 -33.47 6.45
N MET A 492 16.88 -32.98 5.29
CA MET A 492 18.04 -33.42 4.55
C MET A 492 19.27 -32.61 4.99
N LEU A 493 20.14 -33.21 5.78
CA LEU A 493 21.38 -32.63 6.29
C LEU A 493 22.54 -33.04 5.36
N THR A 494 22.92 -32.14 4.46
CA THR A 494 23.83 -32.40 3.35
C THR A 494 25.27 -32.00 3.69
N ASP A 495 26.17 -32.96 3.74
CA ASP A 495 27.61 -32.72 3.75
C ASP A 495 28.10 -32.56 2.31
N ILE A 496 28.50 -31.34 1.99
CA ILE A 496 28.89 -30.97 0.61
C ILE A 496 30.25 -31.64 0.25
N LEU A 497 31.13 -31.83 1.22
CA LEU A 497 32.46 -32.40 0.96
C LEU A 497 32.41 -33.92 0.79
N GLU A 498 31.61 -34.60 1.61
CA GLU A 498 31.46 -36.06 1.57
C GLU A 498 30.38 -36.51 0.55
N GLU A 499 29.76 -35.58 -0.15
CA GLU A 499 28.67 -35.82 -1.13
C GLU A 499 27.60 -36.79 -0.60
N SER A 500 27.18 -36.57 0.66
CA SER A 500 26.21 -37.42 1.35
C SER A 500 25.23 -36.61 2.16
N SER A 501 24.03 -37.18 2.41
CA SER A 501 23.04 -36.53 3.27
C SER A 501 22.53 -37.47 4.33
N LYS A 502 22.47 -37.00 5.56
CA LYS A 502 21.73 -37.67 6.64
C LYS A 502 20.31 -37.09 6.66
N VAL A 503 19.32 -37.96 6.46
CA VAL A 503 17.91 -37.53 6.49
C VAL A 503 17.30 -37.93 7.83
N ILE A 504 16.91 -36.94 8.63
CA ILE A 504 16.10 -37.14 9.84
C ILE A 504 14.63 -36.85 9.50
N PHE A 505 13.72 -37.44 10.23
CA PHE A 505 12.29 -37.41 9.89
C PHE A 505 11.41 -37.49 11.13
N GLU A 506 10.13 -37.11 10.96
CA GLU A 506 9.04 -37.30 11.91
C GLU A 506 7.72 -37.46 11.13
N GLY A 507 6.76 -38.19 11.70
CA GLY A 507 5.43 -38.41 11.12
C GLY A 507 5.13 -39.88 10.89
N HIS A 508 3.86 -40.17 10.51
CA HIS A 508 3.38 -41.54 10.34
C HIS A 508 4.09 -42.23 9.18
N ASP A 509 4.72 -43.39 9.43
CA ASP A 509 5.47 -44.17 8.46
C ASP A 509 6.66 -43.44 7.75
N ALA A 510 7.02 -42.22 8.19
CA ALA A 510 8.06 -41.43 7.54
C ALA A 510 9.41 -42.16 7.42
N GLY A 511 9.84 -42.84 8.49
CA GLY A 511 11.08 -43.62 8.50
C GLY A 511 11.02 -44.82 7.57
N LYS A 512 9.90 -45.54 7.57
CA LYS A 512 9.68 -46.70 6.72
C LYS A 512 9.65 -46.33 5.24
N ILE A 513 8.95 -45.22 4.90
CA ILE A 513 8.89 -44.73 3.53
C ILE A 513 10.28 -44.33 3.03
N LEU A 514 11.06 -43.64 3.87
CA LEU A 514 12.44 -43.26 3.53
C LEU A 514 13.35 -44.48 3.37
N ALA A 515 13.22 -45.47 4.27
CA ALA A 515 14.01 -46.71 4.22
C ALA A 515 13.69 -47.53 2.96
N ASP A 516 12.41 -47.71 2.65
CA ASP A 516 11.95 -48.43 1.45
C ASP A 516 12.40 -47.68 0.17
N ALA A 517 12.23 -46.34 0.13
CA ALA A 517 12.60 -45.51 -1.00
C ALA A 517 14.07 -45.59 -1.43
N PHE A 518 14.97 -45.81 -0.47
CA PHE A 518 16.41 -45.82 -0.71
C PHE A 518 17.05 -47.19 -0.43
N GLU A 519 16.26 -48.24 -0.24
CA GLU A 519 16.74 -49.60 0.07
C GLU A 519 17.73 -49.62 1.24
N ARG A 520 17.34 -48.94 2.34
CA ARG A 520 18.12 -48.85 3.58
C ARG A 520 17.34 -49.42 4.77
N GLU A 521 18.06 -49.73 5.84
CA GLU A 521 17.42 -50.09 7.11
C GLU A 521 16.88 -48.82 7.81
N GLU A 522 15.69 -48.95 8.37
CA GLU A 522 15.09 -47.89 9.16
C GLU A 522 15.93 -47.61 10.42
N ASN A 523 16.23 -46.35 10.66
CA ASN A 523 17.00 -45.93 11.84
C ASN A 523 16.39 -44.66 12.39
N GLU A 524 15.89 -44.68 13.64
CA GLU A 524 15.31 -43.55 14.35
C GLU A 524 16.25 -42.33 14.42
N ASN A 525 17.56 -42.54 14.36
CA ASN A 525 18.56 -41.47 14.35
C ASN A 525 18.79 -40.84 12.97
N GLY A 526 18.00 -41.22 11.98
CA GLY A 526 18.09 -40.77 10.59
C GLY A 526 18.86 -41.75 9.72
N ILE A 527 18.64 -41.67 8.43
CA ILE A 527 19.25 -42.55 7.42
C ILE A 527 20.32 -41.77 6.67
N LEU A 528 21.52 -42.34 6.57
CA LEU A 528 22.60 -41.81 5.76
C LEU A 528 22.44 -42.28 4.31
N LEU A 529 22.38 -41.31 3.41
CA LEU A 529 22.25 -41.53 1.97
C LEU A 529 23.51 -41.00 1.26
N GLU A 530 24.40 -41.94 0.87
CA GLU A 530 25.61 -41.63 0.12
C GLU A 530 25.26 -41.26 -1.34
N GLY A 531 25.90 -40.22 -1.89
CA GLY A 531 25.67 -39.75 -3.25
C GLY A 531 24.32 -38.99 -3.43
N ILE A 532 23.56 -38.80 -2.36
CA ILE A 532 22.29 -38.05 -2.38
C ILE A 532 22.51 -36.66 -1.78
N ILE A 533 22.60 -35.66 -2.63
CA ILE A 533 22.88 -34.27 -2.23
C ILE A 533 21.83 -33.27 -2.77
N SER A 534 20.90 -33.71 -3.63
CA SER A 534 19.89 -32.88 -4.20
C SER A 534 18.50 -33.27 -3.74
N ARG A 535 17.84 -32.40 -2.96
CA ARG A 535 16.43 -32.54 -2.60
C ARG A 535 15.54 -32.70 -3.84
N LYS A 536 15.75 -31.84 -4.83
CA LYS A 536 14.89 -31.66 -6.01
C LYS A 536 14.97 -32.83 -6.99
N LYS A 537 16.16 -33.36 -7.28
CA LYS A 537 16.36 -34.42 -8.27
C LYS A 537 16.47 -35.83 -7.69
N GLN A 538 16.88 -35.96 -6.44
CA GLN A 538 17.18 -37.27 -5.87
C GLN A 538 16.22 -37.62 -4.73
N LEU A 539 16.05 -36.75 -3.70
CA LEU A 539 15.26 -37.12 -2.53
C LEU A 539 13.74 -37.13 -2.83
N ILE A 540 13.21 -36.00 -3.33
CA ILE A 540 11.76 -35.84 -3.52
C ILE A 540 11.18 -36.82 -4.55
N PRO A 541 11.74 -36.99 -5.76
CA PRO A 541 11.18 -37.92 -6.72
C PRO A 541 11.15 -39.35 -6.19
N THR A 542 12.20 -39.77 -5.48
CA THR A 542 12.30 -41.12 -4.91
C THR A 542 11.29 -41.34 -3.79
N LEU A 543 11.09 -40.33 -2.89
CA LEU A 543 10.06 -40.38 -1.85
C LEU A 543 8.65 -40.45 -2.46
N MET A 544 8.34 -39.61 -3.45
CA MET A 544 7.03 -39.60 -4.10
C MET A 544 6.72 -40.92 -4.79
N ASN A 545 7.70 -41.54 -5.44
CA ASN A 545 7.53 -42.87 -6.03
C ASN A 545 7.24 -43.93 -4.96
N ALA A 546 8.00 -43.94 -3.86
CA ALA A 546 7.77 -44.89 -2.76
C ALA A 546 6.41 -44.68 -2.06
N MET A 547 5.94 -43.44 -1.98
CA MET A 547 4.59 -43.14 -1.46
C MET A 547 3.50 -43.68 -2.40
N ALA A 548 3.67 -43.53 -3.72
CA ALA A 548 2.72 -44.02 -4.70
C ALA A 548 2.65 -45.57 -4.76
N GLU A 549 3.72 -46.29 -4.44
CA GLU A 549 3.76 -47.75 -4.41
C GLU A 549 3.07 -48.34 -3.15
N LYS A 550 2.78 -47.56 -2.13
CA LYS A 550 2.10 -47.99 -0.90
C LYS A 550 0.57 -47.90 -0.98
N VAL A 551 0.07 -47.35 -2.07
CA VAL A 551 -1.35 -47.32 -2.43
C VAL A 551 -1.69 -48.53 -3.26
#